data_a442b91493f4ae1ab99af2e45aef087b
#
_entry.id   a442b91493f4ae1ab99af2e45aef087b
#
_cell.length_a   1.000
_cell.length_b   1.000
_cell.length_c   1.000
_cell.angle_alpha   90.00
_cell.angle_beta   90.00
_cell.angle_gamma   90.00
#
_symmetry.space_group_name_H-M   'P 1'
#
loop_
_entity.id
_entity.type
_entity.pdbx_description
1 polymer ?
#
loop_
_entity_poly.entity_id
_entity_poly.type
_entity_poly.pdbx_seq_one_letter_code
_entity_poly.pdbx_strand_id
1 'polypeptide(L)'
;MSERRVGGMVPLERYRAAMEEFPIVTVDVVFLSPDKKKILLGKRINEPYAGMFYSFGGRFFKNEDFLEAACRIAKQEVGISLSPEALTFAGVLNEINDSSIFEGVNYHAVDVYFVCTIGDESMKLDSQHSEIQWFPVDDSGLHPNVKARIEGALRAVK
;
A
#
# COMPACT_ATOMS: atom_id res chain seq x y z
N MET A 1 15.76 -23.47 16.75
CA MET A 1 15.80 -22.32 15.83
C MET A 1 15.45 -21.07 16.60
N SER A 2 16.27 -20.05 16.49
CA SER A 2 15.91 -18.74 17.06
C SER A 2 14.79 -18.14 16.23
N GLU A 3 13.73 -17.68 16.90
CA GLU A 3 12.69 -16.91 16.25
C GLU A 3 13.29 -15.63 15.63
N ARG A 4 13.05 -15.42 14.34
CA ARG A 4 13.47 -14.19 13.68
C ARG A 4 12.65 -13.02 14.21
N ARG A 5 13.32 -12.06 14.81
CA ARG A 5 12.66 -10.87 15.27
C ARG A 5 12.20 -10.03 14.07
N VAL A 6 10.91 -9.78 13.98
CA VAL A 6 10.34 -8.88 12.97
C VAL A 6 10.72 -7.45 13.34
N GLY A 7 11.14 -6.67 12.35
CA GLY A 7 11.44 -5.26 12.50
C GLY A 7 10.17 -4.42 12.71
N GLY A 8 10.32 -3.14 12.62
CA GLY A 8 9.21 -2.21 12.80
C GLY A 8 9.64 -0.79 12.45
N MET A 9 9.02 0.16 13.12
CA MET A 9 9.40 1.57 12.97
C MET A 9 10.82 1.79 13.47
N VAL A 10 11.58 2.59 12.74
CA VAL A 10 12.95 2.97 13.08
C VAL A 10 13.03 4.49 13.30
N PRO A 11 14.05 5.00 13.99
CA PRO A 11 14.23 6.44 14.14
C PRO A 11 14.25 7.15 12.79
N LEU A 12 13.62 8.32 12.72
CA LEU A 12 13.47 9.08 11.46
C LEU A 12 14.82 9.36 10.77
N GLU A 13 15.87 9.63 11.52
CA GLU A 13 17.20 9.86 10.98
C GLU A 13 17.77 8.67 10.22
N ARG A 14 17.50 7.45 10.73
CA ARG A 14 17.90 6.20 10.06
C ARG A 14 17.08 5.93 8.82
N TYR A 15 15.77 6.21 8.90
CA TYR A 15 14.89 6.07 7.76
C TYR A 15 15.28 7.03 6.64
N ARG A 16 15.57 8.28 7.01
CA ARG A 16 16.07 9.29 6.05
C ARG A 16 17.34 8.81 5.36
N ALA A 17 18.33 8.34 6.12
CA ALA A 17 19.60 7.84 5.58
C ALA A 17 19.36 6.66 4.62
N ALA A 18 18.48 5.75 4.96
CA ALA A 18 18.12 4.63 4.10
C ALA A 18 17.50 5.13 2.78
N MET A 19 16.59 6.09 2.85
CA MET A 19 15.94 6.65 1.65
C MET A 19 16.90 7.46 0.78
N GLU A 20 17.93 8.06 1.36
CA GLU A 20 18.97 8.74 0.60
C GLU A 20 19.86 7.77 -0.18
N GLU A 21 20.11 6.60 0.40
CA GLU A 21 21.09 5.63 -0.13
C GLU A 21 20.46 4.55 -1.00
N PHE A 22 19.24 4.12 -0.69
CA PHE A 22 18.63 2.94 -1.32
C PHE A 22 17.15 3.15 -1.60
N PRO A 23 16.62 2.46 -2.63
CA PRO A 23 15.17 2.35 -2.72
C PRO A 23 14.65 1.54 -1.54
N ILE A 24 13.49 1.95 -1.00
CA ILE A 24 12.83 1.19 0.06
C ILE A 24 11.90 0.16 -0.57
N VAL A 25 11.58 -0.89 0.18
CA VAL A 25 10.59 -1.88 -0.25
C VAL A 25 9.28 -1.59 0.50
N THR A 26 8.20 -1.50 -0.26
CA THR A 26 6.85 -1.31 0.27
C THR A 26 5.95 -2.45 -0.15
N VAL A 27 4.86 -2.64 0.59
CA VAL A 27 3.82 -3.60 0.26
C VAL A 27 2.51 -2.85 0.20
N ASP A 28 1.77 -3.00 -0.90
CA ASP A 28 0.45 -2.42 -1.07
C ASP A 28 -0.61 -3.52 -1.15
N VAL A 29 -1.82 -3.18 -0.74
CA VAL A 29 -2.98 -4.05 -0.89
C VAL A 29 -4.03 -3.30 -1.70
N VAL A 30 -4.40 -3.88 -2.83
CA VAL A 30 -5.47 -3.36 -3.69
C VAL A 30 -6.77 -4.05 -3.26
N PHE A 31 -7.73 -3.25 -2.80
CA PHE A 31 -9.06 -3.74 -2.41
C PHE A 31 -10.03 -3.48 -3.55
N LEU A 32 -10.55 -4.55 -4.15
CA LEU A 32 -11.57 -4.46 -5.19
C LEU A 32 -12.94 -4.85 -4.64
N SER A 33 -13.98 -4.26 -5.21
CA SER A 33 -15.34 -4.71 -4.94
C SER A 33 -15.56 -6.14 -5.47
N PRO A 34 -16.58 -6.87 -4.97
CA PRO A 34 -16.81 -8.25 -5.42
C PRO A 34 -17.01 -8.37 -6.93
N ASP A 35 -17.62 -7.38 -7.58
CA ASP A 35 -17.80 -7.34 -9.04
C ASP A 35 -16.57 -6.84 -9.79
N LYS A 36 -15.51 -6.45 -9.06
CA LYS A 36 -14.23 -5.94 -9.61
C LYS A 36 -14.36 -4.65 -10.42
N LYS A 37 -15.43 -3.92 -10.22
CA LYS A 37 -15.68 -2.65 -10.94
C LYS A 37 -15.22 -1.42 -10.16
N LYS A 38 -14.92 -1.58 -8.87
CA LYS A 38 -14.50 -0.48 -8.00
C LYS A 38 -13.27 -0.85 -7.20
N ILE A 39 -12.43 0.15 -6.94
CA ILE A 39 -11.27 0.08 -6.04
C ILE A 39 -11.49 0.98 -4.85
N LEU A 40 -11.07 0.53 -3.68
CA LEU A 40 -11.09 1.33 -2.45
C LEU A 40 -9.77 2.10 -2.35
N LEU A 41 -9.87 3.42 -2.18
CA LEU A 41 -8.70 4.29 -2.02
C LEU A 41 -8.85 5.16 -0.77
N GLY A 42 -7.72 5.57 -0.22
CA GLY A 42 -7.66 6.49 0.91
C GLY A 42 -6.99 7.79 0.52
N LYS A 43 -7.48 8.90 1.06
CA LYS A 43 -6.88 10.21 0.83
C LYS A 43 -5.67 10.36 1.75
N ARG A 44 -4.51 10.55 1.15
CA ARG A 44 -3.26 10.68 1.88
C ARG A 44 -3.13 12.06 2.54
N ILE A 45 -2.59 12.07 3.75
CA ILE A 45 -2.28 13.32 4.47
C ILE A 45 -0.80 13.65 4.45
N ASN A 46 0.08 12.68 4.18
CA ASN A 46 1.54 12.83 4.13
C ASN A 46 2.09 12.68 2.72
N GLU A 47 3.25 13.31 2.47
CA GLU A 47 4.00 13.07 1.24
C GLU A 47 4.63 11.66 1.24
N PRO A 48 4.79 11.01 0.08
CA PRO A 48 4.39 11.47 -1.24
C PRO A 48 2.87 11.43 -1.45
N TYR A 49 2.38 12.19 -2.42
CA TYR A 49 0.98 12.22 -2.86
C TYR A 49 -0.01 12.77 -1.82
N ALA A 50 0.43 13.68 -0.95
CA ALA A 50 -0.45 14.32 0.03
C ALA A 50 -1.68 14.97 -0.65
N GLY A 51 -2.87 14.72 -0.10
CA GLY A 51 -4.13 15.23 -0.66
C GLY A 51 -4.71 14.40 -1.79
N MET A 52 -4.02 13.38 -2.26
CA MET A 52 -4.50 12.50 -3.34
C MET A 52 -5.12 11.22 -2.77
N PHE A 53 -6.13 10.70 -3.48
CA PHE A 53 -6.61 9.34 -3.22
C PHE A 53 -5.63 8.33 -3.82
N TYR A 54 -5.19 7.39 -3.00
CA TYR A 54 -4.12 6.47 -3.35
C TYR A 54 -4.37 5.09 -2.72
N SER A 55 -3.65 4.08 -3.20
CA SER A 55 -3.76 2.72 -2.67
C SER A 55 -3.15 2.64 -1.26
N PHE A 56 -3.57 1.63 -0.52
CA PHE A 56 -3.11 1.41 0.86
C PHE A 56 -1.81 0.60 0.85
N GLY A 57 -0.82 1.09 1.57
CA GLY A 57 0.46 0.41 1.63
C GLY A 57 1.35 0.98 2.72
N GLY A 58 2.50 0.34 2.88
CA GLY A 58 3.47 0.76 3.86
C GLY A 58 4.80 0.05 3.67
N ARG A 59 5.76 0.47 4.46
CA ARG A 59 7.11 -0.07 4.38
C ARG A 59 7.12 -1.55 4.82
N PHE A 60 7.85 -2.37 4.05
CA PHE A 60 8.12 -3.76 4.39
C PHE A 60 9.13 -3.79 5.55
N PHE A 61 8.82 -4.54 6.59
CA PHE A 61 9.68 -4.60 7.79
C PHE A 61 10.70 -5.72 7.69
N LYS A 62 11.82 -5.51 8.36
CA LYS A 62 12.88 -6.52 8.46
C LYS A 62 12.34 -7.83 9.01
N ASN A 63 12.63 -8.94 8.33
CA ASN A 63 12.22 -10.31 8.69
C ASN A 63 10.71 -10.58 8.64
N GLU A 64 9.95 -9.68 8.07
CA GLU A 64 8.53 -9.86 7.80
C GLU A 64 8.34 -10.62 6.49
N ASP A 65 7.33 -11.47 6.43
CA ASP A 65 6.89 -12.13 5.21
C ASP A 65 5.97 -11.18 4.43
N PHE A 66 5.92 -11.28 3.11
CA PHE A 66 5.06 -10.42 2.28
C PHE A 66 3.58 -10.51 2.66
N LEU A 67 3.07 -11.72 2.89
CA LEU A 67 1.65 -11.91 3.27
C LEU A 67 1.38 -11.37 4.67
N GLU A 68 2.32 -11.53 5.60
CA GLU A 68 2.23 -10.92 6.93
C GLU A 68 2.15 -9.39 6.81
N ALA A 69 3.01 -8.80 5.97
CA ALA A 69 3.02 -7.36 5.75
C ALA A 69 1.68 -6.89 5.16
N ALA A 70 1.16 -7.59 4.15
CA ALA A 70 -0.11 -7.24 3.52
C ALA A 70 -1.27 -7.31 4.52
N CYS A 71 -1.33 -8.36 5.35
CA CYS A 71 -2.34 -8.49 6.40
C CYS A 71 -2.22 -7.37 7.44
N ARG A 72 -0.99 -7.03 7.84
CA ARG A 72 -0.72 -5.94 8.78
C ARG A 72 -1.22 -4.61 8.23
N ILE A 73 -0.92 -4.33 6.97
CA ILE A 73 -1.32 -3.09 6.30
C ILE A 73 -2.84 -3.00 6.19
N ALA A 74 -3.50 -4.07 5.79
CA ALA A 74 -4.97 -4.11 5.73
C ALA A 74 -5.59 -3.79 7.09
N LYS A 75 -5.03 -4.33 8.17
CA LYS A 75 -5.50 -4.08 9.52
C LYS A 75 -5.23 -2.66 9.98
N GLN A 76 -4.02 -2.16 9.77
CA GLN A 76 -3.62 -0.82 10.20
C GLN A 76 -4.31 0.29 9.42
N GLU A 77 -4.38 0.15 8.09
CA GLU A 77 -4.86 1.23 7.22
C GLU A 77 -6.37 1.25 7.04
N VAL A 78 -7.01 0.08 7.04
CA VAL A 78 -8.45 -0.05 6.73
C VAL A 78 -9.23 -0.70 7.86
N GLY A 79 -8.57 -1.34 8.80
CA GLY A 79 -9.22 -2.00 9.94
C GLY A 79 -9.80 -3.37 9.60
N ILE A 80 -9.41 -3.94 8.47
CA ILE A 80 -9.89 -5.25 8.01
C ILE A 80 -8.90 -6.34 8.41
N SER A 81 -9.40 -7.39 9.05
CA SER A 81 -8.61 -8.58 9.36
C SER A 81 -8.72 -9.56 8.20
N LEU A 82 -7.61 -9.78 7.50
CA LEU A 82 -7.54 -10.72 6.38
C LEU A 82 -6.76 -11.97 6.79
N SER A 83 -7.16 -13.12 6.23
CA SER A 83 -6.31 -14.29 6.22
C SER A 83 -5.39 -14.23 4.99
N PRO A 84 -4.17 -14.82 5.06
CA PRO A 84 -3.26 -14.81 3.90
C PRO A 84 -3.86 -15.39 2.63
N GLU A 85 -4.78 -16.35 2.76
CA GLU A 85 -5.45 -17.01 1.63
C GLU A 85 -6.37 -16.07 0.85
N ALA A 86 -6.79 -14.96 1.45
CA ALA A 86 -7.62 -13.95 0.79
C ALA A 86 -6.82 -13.06 -0.16
N LEU A 87 -5.50 -13.13 -0.10
CA LEU A 87 -4.59 -12.27 -0.86
C LEU A 87 -4.02 -13.00 -2.07
N THR A 88 -3.99 -12.33 -3.21
CA THR A 88 -3.37 -12.84 -4.43
C THR A 88 -2.27 -11.86 -4.84
N PHE A 89 -1.07 -12.37 -5.12
CA PHE A 89 0.02 -11.54 -5.65
C PHE A 89 -0.40 -10.92 -6.98
N ALA A 90 -0.21 -9.62 -7.13
CA ALA A 90 -0.67 -8.87 -8.31
C ALA A 90 0.47 -8.27 -9.12
N GLY A 91 1.59 -7.91 -8.51
CA GLY A 91 2.71 -7.37 -9.26
C GLY A 91 3.72 -6.60 -8.43
N VAL A 92 4.67 -6.02 -9.13
CA VAL A 92 5.72 -5.16 -8.58
C VAL A 92 5.73 -3.86 -9.36
N LEU A 93 5.81 -2.74 -8.65
CA LEU A 93 5.84 -1.42 -9.25
C LEU A 93 7.07 -0.65 -8.76
N ASN A 94 7.81 -0.06 -9.70
CA ASN A 94 8.91 0.85 -9.37
C ASN A 94 8.33 2.26 -9.26
N GLU A 95 8.36 2.84 -8.06
CA GLU A 95 7.82 4.18 -7.81
C GLU A 95 8.94 5.17 -7.52
N ILE A 96 9.01 6.22 -8.32
CA ILE A 96 9.92 7.34 -8.06
C ILE A 96 9.09 8.62 -8.03
N ASN A 97 9.26 9.40 -6.98
CA ASN A 97 8.60 10.69 -6.84
C ASN A 97 9.58 11.70 -6.27
N ASP A 98 9.48 12.96 -6.71
CA ASP A 98 10.41 14.00 -6.31
C ASP A 98 10.30 14.39 -4.84
N SER A 99 9.13 14.18 -4.22
CA SER A 99 8.90 14.52 -2.81
C SER A 99 8.73 13.27 -1.95
N SER A 100 9.11 13.39 -0.68
CA SER A 100 8.90 12.38 0.35
C SER A 100 8.56 13.08 1.67
N ILE A 101 8.46 12.31 2.76
CA ILE A 101 8.28 12.88 4.10
C ILE A 101 9.52 13.69 4.56
N PHE A 102 10.64 13.55 3.87
CA PHE A 102 11.89 14.27 4.19
C PHE A 102 12.17 15.32 3.14
N GLU A 103 12.37 16.56 3.59
CA GLU A 103 12.75 17.64 2.70
C GLU A 103 14.11 17.35 2.04
N GLY A 104 14.17 17.52 0.71
CA GLY A 104 15.38 17.30 -0.06
C GLY A 104 15.72 15.85 -0.35
N VAL A 105 14.88 14.90 0.05
CA VAL A 105 15.04 13.47 -0.24
C VAL A 105 13.87 13.01 -1.11
N ASN A 106 14.16 12.51 -2.30
CA ASN A 106 13.13 11.94 -3.16
C ASN A 106 12.66 10.59 -2.65
N TYR A 107 11.45 10.21 -3.08
CA TYR A 107 10.89 8.90 -2.78
C TYR A 107 11.24 7.91 -3.87
N HIS A 108 11.80 6.77 -3.51
CA HIS A 108 12.01 5.65 -4.42
C HIS A 108 11.64 4.37 -3.70
N ALA A 109 10.62 3.68 -4.20
CA ALA A 109 10.16 2.43 -3.63
C ALA A 109 10.05 1.34 -4.69
N VAL A 110 10.40 0.13 -4.31
CA VAL A 110 10.01 -1.08 -5.01
C VAL A 110 8.78 -1.59 -4.29
N ASP A 111 7.62 -1.48 -4.91
CA ASP A 111 6.35 -1.82 -4.30
C ASP A 111 5.87 -3.19 -4.77
N VAL A 112 5.69 -4.10 -3.82
CA VAL A 112 5.11 -5.43 -4.07
C VAL A 112 3.65 -5.34 -3.67
N TYR A 113 2.74 -5.62 -4.59
CA TYR A 113 1.33 -5.43 -4.28
C TYR A 113 0.49 -6.68 -4.49
N PHE A 114 -0.51 -6.79 -3.64
CA PHE A 114 -1.47 -7.89 -3.59
C PHE A 114 -2.86 -7.35 -3.83
N VAL A 115 -3.76 -8.22 -4.19
CA VAL A 115 -5.18 -7.88 -4.38
C VAL A 115 -6.06 -8.79 -3.56
N CYS A 116 -7.14 -8.23 -3.01
CA CYS A 116 -8.25 -8.98 -2.46
C CYS A 116 -9.57 -8.31 -2.81
N THR A 117 -10.64 -9.08 -2.83
CA THR A 117 -11.99 -8.55 -2.99
C THR A 117 -12.66 -8.44 -1.62
N ILE A 118 -13.29 -7.31 -1.36
CA ILE A 118 -14.00 -7.06 -0.10
C ILE A 118 -15.38 -6.49 -0.39
N GLY A 119 -16.35 -6.82 0.47
CA GLY A 119 -17.69 -6.26 0.39
C GLY A 119 -17.87 -5.04 1.29
N ASP A 120 -19.12 -4.80 1.70
CA ASP A 120 -19.50 -3.68 2.57
C ASP A 120 -19.20 -3.99 4.04
N GLU A 121 -17.98 -4.42 4.33
CA GLU A 121 -17.54 -4.68 5.69
C GLU A 121 -17.29 -3.37 6.42
N SER A 122 -17.43 -3.38 7.75
CA SER A 122 -17.12 -2.19 8.55
C SER A 122 -15.63 -1.89 8.46
N MET A 123 -15.31 -0.77 7.83
CA MET A 123 -13.96 -0.28 7.71
C MET A 123 -13.71 0.81 8.74
N LYS A 124 -12.52 0.81 9.32
CA LYS A 124 -12.11 1.85 10.27
C LYS A 124 -11.03 2.70 9.62
N LEU A 125 -11.26 4.01 9.61
CA LEU A 125 -10.25 4.97 9.20
C LEU A 125 -9.09 4.94 10.19
N ASP A 126 -7.87 4.89 9.66
CA ASP A 126 -6.67 5.06 10.47
C ASP A 126 -6.30 6.55 10.60
N SER A 127 -5.20 6.84 11.31
CA SER A 127 -4.72 8.21 11.50
C SER A 127 -4.04 8.80 10.27
N GLN A 128 -3.71 7.99 9.27
CA GLN A 128 -2.98 8.43 8.07
C GLN A 128 -3.91 8.82 6.92
N HIS A 129 -5.18 8.42 6.98
CA HIS A 129 -6.15 8.69 5.94
C HIS A 129 -7.33 9.49 6.51
N SER A 130 -7.63 10.63 5.91
CA SER A 130 -8.77 11.47 6.30
C SER A 130 -10.08 10.95 5.73
N GLU A 131 -10.03 10.22 4.61
CA GLU A 131 -11.20 9.69 3.91
C GLU A 131 -10.85 8.36 3.23
N ILE A 132 -11.84 7.47 3.18
CA ILE A 132 -11.79 6.24 2.38
C ILE A 132 -13.01 6.25 1.46
N GLN A 133 -12.79 5.95 0.19
CA GLN A 133 -13.84 6.05 -0.82
C GLN A 133 -13.65 5.02 -1.93
N TRP A 134 -14.75 4.50 -2.45
CA TRP A 134 -14.76 3.65 -3.63
C TRP A 134 -14.72 4.50 -4.90
N PHE A 135 -13.89 4.07 -5.85
CA PHE A 135 -13.78 4.69 -7.18
C PHE A 135 -13.99 3.63 -8.26
N PRO A 136 -14.59 3.99 -9.42
CA PRO A 136 -14.57 3.09 -10.57
C PRO A 136 -13.13 2.76 -10.98
N VAL A 137 -12.86 1.50 -11.33
CA VAL A 137 -11.52 1.07 -11.75
C VAL A 137 -11.07 1.74 -13.05
N ASP A 138 -12.00 2.24 -13.84
CA ASP A 138 -11.73 2.93 -15.11
C ASP A 138 -11.78 4.46 -14.99
N ASP A 139 -11.82 5.01 -13.80
CA ASP A 139 -11.80 6.45 -13.56
C ASP A 139 -10.51 7.05 -14.13
N SER A 140 -10.65 7.96 -15.10
CA SER A 140 -9.52 8.60 -15.77
C SER A 140 -8.71 9.54 -14.88
N GLY A 141 -9.29 10.00 -13.76
CA GLY A 141 -8.65 10.91 -12.82
C GLY A 141 -7.73 10.23 -11.81
N LEU A 142 -7.67 8.90 -11.80
CA LEU A 142 -6.80 8.18 -10.87
C LEU A 142 -5.32 8.37 -11.21
N HIS A 143 -4.48 8.37 -10.19
CA HIS A 143 -3.02 8.48 -10.37
C HIS A 143 -2.50 7.32 -11.25
N PRO A 144 -1.49 7.57 -12.13
CA PRO A 144 -0.93 6.52 -12.98
C PRO A 144 -0.46 5.28 -12.22
N ASN A 145 0.11 5.44 -11.03
CA ASN A 145 0.54 4.30 -10.21
C ASN A 145 -0.65 3.48 -9.71
N VAL A 146 -1.76 4.14 -9.39
CA VAL A 146 -3.01 3.44 -9.01
C VAL A 146 -3.56 2.67 -10.21
N LYS A 147 -3.56 3.29 -11.38
CA LYS A 147 -3.99 2.61 -12.63
C LYS A 147 -3.14 1.38 -12.91
N ALA A 148 -1.82 1.47 -12.75
CA ALA A 148 -0.92 0.34 -12.94
C ALA A 148 -1.23 -0.81 -11.97
N ARG A 149 -1.50 -0.49 -10.71
CA ARG A 149 -1.89 -1.49 -9.71
C ARG A 149 -3.24 -2.13 -10.02
N ILE A 150 -4.19 -1.36 -10.51
CA ILE A 150 -5.50 -1.87 -10.96
C ILE A 150 -5.32 -2.90 -12.08
N GLU A 151 -4.50 -2.58 -13.07
CA GLU A 151 -4.23 -3.51 -14.18
C GLU A 151 -3.65 -4.82 -13.69
N GLY A 152 -2.64 -4.77 -12.82
CA GLY A 152 -2.03 -5.96 -12.23
C GLY A 152 -3.03 -6.75 -11.39
N ALA A 153 -3.83 -6.05 -10.59
CA ALA A 153 -4.85 -6.68 -9.74
C ALA A 153 -5.91 -7.40 -10.57
N LEU A 154 -6.43 -6.75 -11.61
CA LEU A 154 -7.46 -7.35 -12.48
C LEU A 154 -6.92 -8.57 -13.23
N ARG A 155 -5.65 -8.56 -13.66
CA ARG A 155 -5.02 -9.74 -14.27
C ARG A 155 -4.91 -10.90 -13.28
N ALA A 156 -4.58 -10.60 -12.03
CA ALA A 156 -4.34 -11.61 -11.00
C ALA A 156 -5.62 -12.35 -10.57
N VAL A 157 -6.78 -11.68 -10.65
CA VAL A 157 -8.07 -12.23 -10.20
C VAL A 157 -9.03 -12.58 -11.34
N LYS A 158 -8.51 -12.74 -12.53
CA LYS A 158 -9.30 -13.23 -13.66
C LYS A 158 -9.88 -14.62 -13.41
#